data_7074ae3d57544d3a4301f03ccdb66d80
#
_entry.id   7074ae3d57544d3a4301f03ccdb66d80
#
_cell.length_a   1.000
_cell.length_b   1.000
_cell.length_c   1.000
_cell.angle_alpha   90.00
_cell.angle_beta   90.00
_cell.angle_gamma   90.00
#
_symmetry.space_group_name_H-M   'P 1'
#
loop_
_entity.id
_entity.type
_entity.pdbx_description
1 polymer ?
#
loop_
_entity_poly.entity_id
_entity_poly.type
_entity_poly.pdbx_seq_one_letter_code
_entity_poly.pdbx_strand_id
1 'polypeptide(L)'
;MKVYQSRSFEKKVKKLNGKEKQELDNEIKDIIQNPAVGSEKKGDLRGIFVHKFNLQDQLYLLAYRVIKEESIELIMLGPHENYYRDLKTYLKNR
;
A
#
# COMPACT_ATOMS: atom_id res chain seq x y z
N MET A 1 -7.38 14.78 4.70
CA MET A 1 -6.22 14.20 3.99
C MET A 1 -6.65 13.69 2.62
N LYS A 2 -5.87 14.02 1.59
CA LYS A 2 -6.14 13.52 0.24
C LYS A 2 -5.45 12.19 0.04
N VAL A 3 -6.17 11.24 -0.57
CA VAL A 3 -5.66 9.90 -0.82
C VAL A 3 -5.69 9.65 -2.33
N TYR A 4 -4.52 9.41 -2.89
CA TYR A 4 -4.38 9.09 -4.31
C TYR A 4 -4.11 7.60 -4.47
N GLN A 5 -4.52 7.04 -5.59
CA GLN A 5 -4.34 5.62 -5.88
C GLN A 5 -3.56 5.46 -7.18
N SER A 6 -2.52 4.64 -7.16
CA SER A 6 -1.81 4.29 -8.38
C SER A 6 -2.65 3.33 -9.22
N ARG A 7 -2.27 3.15 -10.49
CA ARG A 7 -2.91 2.16 -11.35
C ARG A 7 -2.79 0.75 -10.79
N SER A 8 -1.61 0.42 -10.28
CA SER A 8 -1.37 -0.90 -9.70
C SER A 8 -2.34 -1.16 -8.55
N PHE A 9 -2.51 -0.17 -7.67
CA PHE A 9 -3.40 -0.31 -6.53
C PHE A 9 -4.85 -0.45 -6.98
N GLU A 10 -5.31 0.39 -7.89
CA GLU A 10 -6.69 0.33 -8.40
C GLU A 10 -7.01 -1.02 -9.02
N LYS A 11 -6.11 -1.55 -9.83
CA LYS A 11 -6.31 -2.84 -10.47
C LYS A 11 -6.45 -3.96 -9.45
N LYS A 12 -5.63 -3.92 -8.41
CA LYS A 12 -5.67 -4.97 -7.39
C LYS A 12 -6.96 -4.89 -6.59
N VAL A 13 -7.41 -3.70 -6.22
CA VAL A 13 -8.62 -3.52 -5.45
C VAL A 13 -9.84 -4.05 -6.21
N LYS A 14 -9.89 -3.87 -7.52
CA LYS A 14 -11.01 -4.36 -8.33
C LYS A 14 -11.14 -5.89 -8.27
N LYS A 15 -10.07 -6.59 -7.96
CA LYS A 15 -10.08 -8.06 -7.88
C LYS A 15 -10.48 -8.57 -6.51
N LEU A 16 -10.60 -7.71 -5.51
CA LEU A 16 -10.98 -8.10 -4.17
C LEU A 16 -12.48 -8.26 -4.04
N ASN A 17 -12.92 -9.20 -3.21
CA ASN A 17 -14.34 -9.33 -2.89
C ASN A 17 -14.76 -8.26 -1.88
N GLY A 18 -16.07 -8.19 -1.58
CA GLY A 18 -16.59 -7.15 -0.69
C GLY A 18 -16.01 -7.18 0.71
N LYS A 19 -15.80 -8.38 1.26
CA LYS A 19 -15.25 -8.54 2.60
C LYS A 19 -13.79 -8.11 2.65
N GLU A 20 -13.01 -8.48 1.65
CA GLU A 20 -11.62 -8.06 1.54
C GLU A 20 -11.51 -6.54 1.40
N LYS A 21 -12.38 -5.94 0.58
CA LYS A 21 -12.38 -4.49 0.41
C LYS A 21 -12.67 -3.76 1.72
N GLN A 22 -13.58 -4.30 2.52
CA GLN A 22 -13.90 -3.68 3.81
C GLN A 22 -12.73 -3.78 4.78
N GLU A 23 -12.05 -4.93 4.83
CA GLU A 23 -10.87 -5.09 5.66
C GLU A 23 -9.76 -4.13 5.22
N LEU A 24 -9.57 -3.99 3.91
CA LEU A 24 -8.59 -3.07 3.36
C LEU A 24 -8.92 -1.63 3.74
N ASP A 25 -10.19 -1.23 3.65
CA ASP A 25 -10.61 0.12 4.02
C ASP A 25 -10.25 0.45 5.46
N ASN A 26 -10.40 -0.51 6.37
CA ASN A 26 -10.04 -0.32 7.78
C ASN A 26 -8.53 -0.08 7.92
N GLU A 27 -7.72 -0.82 7.17
CA GLU A 27 -6.27 -0.63 7.21
C GLU A 27 -5.87 0.72 6.63
N ILE A 28 -6.54 1.16 5.57
CA ILE A 28 -6.27 2.47 4.98
C ILE A 28 -6.62 3.59 5.97
N LYS A 29 -7.71 3.44 6.72
CA LYS A 29 -8.06 4.41 7.76
C LYS A 29 -6.97 4.52 8.82
N ASP A 30 -6.39 3.39 9.21
CA ASP A 30 -5.29 3.40 10.18
C ASP A 30 -4.08 4.16 9.62
N ILE A 31 -3.76 3.95 8.35
CA ILE A 31 -2.67 4.67 7.69
C ILE A 31 -2.95 6.18 7.65
N ILE A 32 -4.18 6.56 7.34
CA ILE A 32 -4.56 7.97 7.29
C ILE A 32 -4.42 8.63 8.65
N GLN A 33 -4.81 7.93 9.71
CA GLN A 33 -4.70 8.45 11.08
C GLN A 33 -3.26 8.54 11.54
N ASN A 34 -2.41 7.61 11.10
CA ASN A 34 -1.00 7.60 11.47
C ASN A 34 -0.15 7.14 10.30
N PRO A 35 0.25 8.05 9.40
CA PRO A 35 1.05 7.68 8.22
C PRO A 35 2.39 7.04 8.56
N ALA A 36 2.86 7.12 9.79
CA ALA A 36 4.09 6.47 10.22
C ALA A 36 3.87 5.03 10.69
N VAL A 37 2.65 4.49 10.60
CA VAL A 37 2.36 3.13 11.05
C VAL A 37 3.13 2.09 10.23
N GLY A 38 3.33 2.34 8.93
CA GLY A 38 4.12 1.46 8.09
C GLY A 38 5.60 1.61 8.36
N SER A 39 6.37 0.65 7.87
CA SER A 39 7.83 0.66 8.00
C SER A 39 8.43 1.40 6.81
N GLU A 40 9.13 2.50 7.06
CA GLU A 40 9.79 3.25 6.00
C GLU A 40 10.99 2.46 5.49
N LYS A 41 11.08 2.32 4.17
CA LYS A 41 12.15 1.55 3.54
C LYS A 41 13.33 2.44 3.20
N LYS A 42 14.48 1.82 2.98
CA LYS A 42 15.74 2.52 2.66
C LYS A 42 16.23 2.08 1.28
N GLY A 43 17.33 2.69 0.81
CA GLY A 43 17.90 2.34 -0.47
C GLY A 43 16.99 2.70 -1.63
N ASP A 44 16.77 1.76 -2.54
CA ASP A 44 15.95 1.97 -3.74
C ASP A 44 14.50 2.33 -3.43
N LEU A 45 14.03 1.99 -2.23
CA LEU A 45 12.66 2.26 -1.82
C LEU A 45 12.57 3.38 -0.79
N ARG A 46 13.58 4.23 -0.72
CA ARG A 46 13.60 5.34 0.24
C ARG A 46 12.36 6.22 0.05
N GLY A 47 11.72 6.57 1.17
CA GLY A 47 10.50 7.36 1.14
C GLY A 47 9.23 6.56 0.99
N ILE A 48 9.35 5.25 0.75
CA ILE A 48 8.20 4.35 0.64
C ILE A 48 7.98 3.67 1.99
N PHE A 49 6.75 3.70 2.46
CA PHE A 49 6.33 2.97 3.65
C PHE A 49 5.61 1.70 3.23
N VAL A 50 5.80 0.63 4.00
CA VAL A 50 5.09 -0.63 3.75
C VAL A 50 4.40 -1.05 5.03
N HIS A 51 3.08 -1.22 4.93
CA HIS A 51 2.23 -1.67 6.03
C HIS A 51 1.86 -3.13 5.80
N LYS A 52 2.10 -3.96 6.81
CA LYS A 52 1.78 -5.40 6.76
C LYS A 52 0.49 -5.65 7.52
N PHE A 53 -0.39 -6.44 6.94
CA PHE A 53 -1.65 -6.79 7.59
C PHE A 53 -2.20 -8.07 6.98
N ASN A 54 -3.18 -8.67 7.67
CA ASN A 54 -3.84 -9.87 7.15
C ASN A 54 -5.10 -9.47 6.41
N LEU A 55 -5.30 -10.11 5.26
CA LEU A 55 -6.49 -9.95 4.44
C LEU A 55 -7.05 -11.35 4.23
N GLN A 56 -8.13 -11.68 4.93
CA GLN A 56 -8.71 -13.04 4.93
C GLN A 56 -7.65 -14.12 5.21
N ASP A 57 -6.93 -13.93 6.31
CA ASP A 57 -5.92 -14.87 6.82
C ASP A 57 -4.66 -15.00 5.94
N GLN A 58 -4.50 -14.15 4.94
CA GLN A 58 -3.29 -14.12 4.13
C GLN A 58 -2.55 -12.80 4.39
N LEU A 59 -1.23 -12.90 4.54
CA LEU A 59 -0.41 -11.72 4.76
C LEU A 59 -0.29 -10.88 3.48
N TYR A 60 -0.71 -9.63 3.57
CA TYR A 60 -0.62 -8.67 2.48
C TYR A 60 0.27 -7.51 2.89
N LEU A 61 0.84 -6.86 1.88
CA LEU A 61 1.66 -5.67 2.05
C LEU A 61 1.04 -4.54 1.24
N LEU A 62 0.99 -3.35 1.84
CA LEU A 62 0.51 -2.15 1.16
C LEU A 62 1.61 -1.09 1.20
N ALA A 63 2.15 -0.76 0.03
CA ALA A 63 3.13 0.30 -0.11
C ALA A 63 2.43 1.63 -0.31
N TYR A 64 2.91 2.66 0.36
CA TYR A 64 2.39 4.01 0.21
C TYR A 64 3.50 5.01 0.47
N ARG A 65 3.26 6.24 0.06
CA ARG A 65 4.18 7.34 0.39
C ARG A 65 3.39 8.57 0.80
N VAL A 66 4.00 9.38 1.64
CA VAL A 66 3.43 10.67 2.04
C VAL A 66 3.96 11.70 1.06
N ILE A 67 3.05 12.31 0.29
CA ILE A 67 3.44 13.30 -0.74
C ILE A 67 3.68 14.66 -0.10
N LYS A 68 2.77 15.06 0.76
CA LYS A 68 2.83 16.30 1.55
C LYS A 68 2.13 16.02 2.86
N GLU A 69 2.13 16.99 3.77
CA GLU A 69 1.56 16.82 5.10
C GLU A 69 0.14 16.25 5.09
N GLU A 70 -0.63 16.49 4.03
CA GLU A 70 -2.03 16.09 3.95
C GLU A 70 -2.36 15.21 2.76
N SER A 71 -1.36 14.57 2.15
CA SER A 71 -1.60 13.74 0.98
C SER A 71 -0.81 12.45 1.06
N ILE A 72 -1.47 11.35 0.69
CA ILE A 72 -0.87 10.01 0.65
C ILE A 72 -1.17 9.40 -0.71
N GLU A 73 -0.19 8.70 -1.27
CA GLU A 73 -0.41 7.87 -2.45
C GLU A 73 -0.34 6.39 -2.05
N LEU A 74 -1.42 5.64 -2.32
CA LEU A 74 -1.45 4.19 -2.16
C LEU A 74 -0.89 3.59 -3.44
N ILE A 75 0.23 2.88 -3.34
CA ILE A 75 1.02 2.50 -4.51
C ILE A 75 0.77 1.08 -4.96
N MET A 76 0.91 0.11 -4.06
CA MET A 76 0.83 -1.29 -4.45
C MET A 76 0.34 -2.14 -3.29
N LEU A 77 -0.62 -3.01 -3.58
CA LEU A 77 -1.16 -3.98 -2.64
C LEU A 77 -0.90 -5.37 -3.20
N GLY A 78 -0.39 -6.27 -2.38
CA GLY A 78 -0.19 -7.63 -2.83
C GLY A 78 0.24 -8.55 -1.70
N PRO A 79 0.19 -9.87 -1.96
CA PRO A 79 0.66 -10.85 -0.98
C PRO A 79 2.17 -10.74 -0.78
N HIS A 80 2.66 -11.32 0.31
CA HIS A 80 4.06 -11.19 0.69
C HIS A 80 5.05 -11.69 -0.34
N GLU A 81 4.73 -12.78 -1.06
CA GLU A 81 5.66 -13.39 -2.01
C GLU A 81 6.00 -12.46 -3.16
N ASN A 82 7.30 -12.29 -3.42
CA ASN A 82 7.83 -11.49 -4.51
C ASN A 82 7.39 -10.02 -4.48
N TYR A 83 6.80 -9.58 -3.39
CA TYR A 83 6.20 -8.26 -3.30
C TYR A 83 7.23 -7.14 -3.55
N TYR A 84 8.38 -7.21 -2.87
CA TYR A 84 9.38 -6.14 -2.99
C TYR A 84 10.02 -6.09 -4.38
N ARG A 85 10.21 -7.24 -5.00
CA ARG A 85 10.70 -7.30 -6.38
C ARG A 85 9.72 -6.60 -7.32
N ASP A 86 8.46 -6.93 -7.18
CA ASP A 86 7.41 -6.36 -8.04
C ASP A 86 7.23 -4.88 -7.78
N LEU A 87 7.34 -4.45 -6.53
CA LEU A 87 7.25 -3.04 -6.16
C LEU A 87 8.37 -2.23 -6.80
N LYS A 88 9.60 -2.71 -6.71
CA LYS A 88 10.76 -2.05 -7.32
C LYS A 88 10.59 -1.91 -8.82
N THR A 89 10.13 -2.99 -9.48
CA THR A 89 9.91 -2.98 -10.91
C THR A 89 8.83 -1.97 -11.29
N TYR A 90 7.74 -1.94 -10.56
CA TYR A 90 6.65 -1.01 -10.82
C TYR A 90 7.11 0.45 -10.71
N LEU A 91 7.80 0.77 -9.63
CA LEU A 91 8.27 2.14 -9.38
C LEU A 91 9.29 2.58 -10.43
N LYS A 92 10.13 1.67 -10.88
CA LYS A 92 11.16 1.97 -11.89
C LYS A 92 10.54 2.27 -13.25
N ASN A 93 9.40 1.66 -13.56
CA ASN A 93 8.79 1.73 -14.89
C ASN A 93 7.62 2.71 -14.99
N ARG A 94 7.31 3.46 -13.96
CA ARG A 94 6.20 4.42 -14.04
C ARG A 94 6.64 5.85 -14.26
#